data_dc883b2d323a21d0bb4c53ee297f6e47
#
_entry.id   dc883b2d323a21d0bb4c53ee297f6e47
#
_cell.length_a   1.000
_cell.length_b   1.000
_cell.length_c   1.000
_cell.angle_alpha   90.00
_cell.angle_beta   90.00
_cell.angle_gamma   90.00
#
_symmetry.space_group_name_H-M   'P 1'
#
loop_
_entity.id
_entity.type
_entity.pdbx_description
1 polymer ?
#
loop_
_entity_poly.entity_id
_entity_poly.type
_entity_poly.pdbx_seq_one_letter_code
_entity_poly.pdbx_strand_id
1 'polypeptide(L)'
;MNRIITVLVILIFSSSGLKAQNASVEKSLYGIQTGVLGIWGYNESRLADQFALRTEIGFDAGLWGGTLYDNSVNFALIPVITFEPRWYYNIKKRANKKRRTWNNGANFLSLETSFYPDLFVISNAKNVGVANQIYFIPKWGIKRNIGKHFGFEAGLGAGYGTLLERKSTLDDGFTVDLHLKIGYNF
;
A
#
# COMPACT_ATOMS: atom_id res chain seq x y z
N MET A 1 -5.59 8.51 36.92
CA MET A 1 -5.59 8.06 35.49
C MET A 1 -5.84 9.20 34.50
N ASN A 2 -6.73 10.15 34.77
CA ASN A 2 -7.05 11.26 33.86
C ASN A 2 -5.92 12.28 33.64
N ARG A 3 -5.03 12.53 34.60
CA ARG A 3 -3.94 13.51 34.46
C ARG A 3 -2.84 13.08 33.50
N ILE A 4 -2.56 11.77 33.40
CA ILE A 4 -1.55 11.23 32.49
C ILE A 4 -2.05 11.32 31.05
N ILE A 5 -3.33 11.04 30.81
CA ILE A 5 -3.96 11.15 29.48
C ILE A 5 -3.97 12.60 29.03
N THR A 6 -4.26 13.57 29.90
CA THR A 6 -4.24 15.00 29.59
C THR A 6 -2.83 15.48 29.22
N VAL A 7 -1.79 15.01 29.93
CA VAL A 7 -0.39 15.35 29.61
C VAL A 7 0.03 14.74 28.27
N LEU A 8 -0.38 13.50 27.97
CA LEU A 8 -0.11 12.88 26.65
C LEU A 8 -0.78 13.63 25.51
N VAL A 9 -2.02 14.07 25.68
CA VAL A 9 -2.75 14.85 24.68
C VAL A 9 -2.10 16.21 24.44
N ILE A 10 -1.63 16.90 25.49
CA ILE A 10 -0.94 18.20 25.37
C ILE A 10 0.43 18.04 24.68
N LEU A 11 1.16 16.95 24.91
CA LEU A 11 2.44 16.67 24.23
C LEU A 11 2.27 16.41 22.73
N ILE A 12 1.12 15.89 22.30
CA ILE A 12 0.80 15.68 20.88
C ILE A 12 0.50 17.00 20.16
N PHE A 13 -0.05 18.00 20.87
CA PHE A 13 -0.39 19.32 20.28
C PHE A 13 0.75 20.36 20.34
N SER A 14 1.81 20.15 21.09
CA SER A 14 2.90 21.13 21.24
C SER A 14 4.04 21.04 20.21
N SER A 15 3.93 20.19 19.17
CA SER A 15 4.95 20.06 18.12
C SER A 15 4.80 21.03 16.92
N SER A 16 3.99 22.07 17.03
CA SER A 16 3.78 23.07 15.97
C SER A 16 4.72 24.25 16.15
N GLY A 17 5.89 24.21 15.52
CA GLY A 17 6.77 25.39 15.55
C GLY A 17 8.16 25.30 14.94
N LEU A 18 8.39 24.51 13.90
CA LEU A 18 9.58 24.69 13.07
C LEU A 18 9.12 24.95 11.63
N LYS A 19 9.22 26.21 11.19
CA LYS A 19 9.15 26.57 9.76
C LYS A 19 10.36 25.98 9.04
N ALA A 20 10.35 24.66 8.81
CA ALA A 20 11.19 24.03 7.81
C ALA A 20 10.57 24.29 6.44
N GLN A 21 11.40 24.58 5.43
CA GLN A 21 10.99 24.75 4.03
C GLN A 21 9.85 23.80 3.67
N ASN A 22 8.81 24.32 3.00
CA ASN A 22 7.50 23.70 2.73
C ASN A 22 7.55 22.42 1.89
N ALA A 23 8.33 21.43 2.30
CA ALA A 23 8.28 20.11 1.70
C ALA A 23 7.13 19.33 2.31
N SER A 24 6.10 19.14 1.53
CA SER A 24 4.92 18.35 1.87
C SER A 24 4.67 17.31 0.79
N VAL A 25 3.86 16.31 1.11
CA VAL A 25 3.31 15.40 0.10
C VAL A 25 2.47 16.19 -0.92
N GLU A 26 2.33 15.66 -2.13
CA GLU A 26 1.52 16.25 -3.19
C GLU A 26 0.06 16.37 -2.75
N LYS A 27 -0.65 17.43 -3.18
CA LYS A 27 -2.07 17.62 -2.84
C LYS A 27 -2.90 16.44 -3.33
N SER A 28 -2.66 16.04 -4.55
CA SER A 28 -3.26 14.86 -5.16
C SER A 28 -2.27 14.32 -6.21
N LEU A 29 -2.07 13.03 -6.22
CA LEU A 29 -1.18 12.34 -7.13
C LEU A 29 -1.91 11.12 -7.67
N TYR A 30 -2.03 11.04 -8.99
CA TYR A 30 -2.62 9.90 -9.68
C TYR A 30 -1.55 9.12 -10.42
N GLY A 31 -1.77 7.83 -10.56
CA GLY A 31 -0.86 7.00 -11.33
C GLY A 31 -1.40 5.61 -11.57
N ILE A 32 -0.66 4.89 -12.41
CA ILE A 32 -0.83 3.45 -12.64
C ILE A 32 0.46 2.76 -12.23
N GLN A 33 0.36 1.66 -11.52
CA GLN A 33 1.48 0.84 -11.11
C GLN A 33 1.30 -0.60 -11.54
N THR A 34 2.40 -1.25 -11.84
CA THR A 34 2.49 -2.70 -11.98
C THR A 34 3.59 -3.23 -11.07
N GLY A 35 3.45 -4.45 -10.62
CA GLY A 35 4.43 -5.15 -9.81
C GLY A 35 4.57 -6.58 -10.25
N VAL A 36 5.30 -7.38 -9.46
CA VAL A 36 5.48 -8.82 -9.74
C VAL A 36 4.12 -9.55 -9.76
N LEU A 37 3.18 -9.09 -8.91
CA LEU A 37 1.91 -9.76 -8.68
C LEU A 37 0.72 -8.80 -8.83
N GLY A 38 0.65 -8.01 -9.92
CA GLY A 38 -0.55 -7.26 -10.19
C GLY A 38 -0.38 -5.95 -10.97
N ILE A 39 -1.51 -5.26 -11.13
CA ILE A 39 -1.62 -3.94 -11.75
C ILE A 39 -2.70 -3.12 -11.02
N TRP A 40 -2.40 -1.86 -10.71
CA TRP A 40 -3.27 -0.98 -9.93
C TRP A 40 -3.26 0.44 -10.47
N GLY A 41 -4.45 1.04 -10.55
CA GLY A 41 -4.61 2.48 -10.60
C GLY A 41 -4.67 3.02 -9.17
N TYR A 42 -4.06 4.18 -8.91
CA TYR A 42 -4.06 4.76 -7.58
C TYR A 42 -4.22 6.27 -7.57
N ASN A 43 -4.72 6.76 -6.43
CA ASN A 43 -4.66 8.16 -6.04
C ASN A 43 -4.02 8.27 -4.65
N GLU A 44 -3.13 9.25 -4.46
CA GLU A 44 -2.67 9.68 -3.14
C GLU A 44 -3.18 11.09 -2.88
N SER A 45 -4.04 11.25 -1.88
CA SER A 45 -4.59 12.53 -1.45
C SER A 45 -3.92 12.98 -0.15
N ARG A 46 -3.47 14.25 -0.10
CA ARG A 46 -2.84 14.82 1.10
C ARG A 46 -3.85 14.92 2.23
N LEU A 47 -3.50 14.39 3.40
CA LEU A 47 -4.20 14.61 4.66
C LEU A 47 -3.51 15.69 5.50
N ALA A 48 -2.17 15.70 5.50
CA ALA A 48 -1.34 16.71 6.16
C ALA A 48 0.04 16.76 5.47
N ASP A 49 0.94 17.64 5.89
CA ASP A 49 2.26 17.84 5.24
C ASP A 49 3.04 16.56 4.97
N GLN A 50 2.97 15.60 5.86
CA GLN A 50 3.69 14.33 5.77
C GLN A 50 2.76 13.12 5.67
N PHE A 51 1.44 13.35 5.62
CA PHE A 51 0.44 12.28 5.59
C PHE A 51 -0.37 12.34 4.30
N ALA A 52 -0.54 11.19 3.68
CA ALA A 52 -1.41 11.00 2.53
C ALA A 52 -2.30 9.78 2.75
N LEU A 53 -3.49 9.81 2.20
CA LEU A 53 -4.32 8.61 2.01
C LEU A 53 -4.09 8.14 0.59
N ARG A 54 -3.62 6.92 0.44
CA ARG A 54 -3.56 6.23 -0.84
C ARG A 54 -4.77 5.33 -0.99
N THR A 55 -5.42 5.44 -2.14
CA THR A 55 -6.51 4.55 -2.56
C THR A 55 -6.08 3.86 -3.84
N GLU A 56 -6.17 2.56 -3.89
CA GLU A 56 -5.86 1.74 -5.07
C GLU A 56 -7.08 0.92 -5.49
N ILE A 57 -7.20 0.71 -6.79
CA ILE A 57 -8.10 -0.27 -7.38
C ILE A 57 -7.35 -0.99 -8.50
N GLY A 58 -7.47 -2.29 -8.55
CA GLY A 58 -6.74 -3.08 -9.53
C GLY A 58 -6.95 -4.56 -9.38
N PHE A 59 -5.94 -5.29 -9.82
CA PHE A 59 -5.91 -6.75 -9.76
C PHE A 59 -4.61 -7.21 -9.14
N ASP A 60 -4.73 -8.07 -8.14
CA ASP A 60 -3.61 -8.87 -7.64
C ASP A 60 -3.53 -10.17 -8.43
N ALA A 61 -2.31 -10.61 -8.69
CA ALA A 61 -2.03 -11.83 -9.40
C ALA A 61 -1.55 -12.93 -8.47
N GLY A 62 -2.17 -14.10 -8.53
CA GLY A 62 -1.66 -15.32 -7.95
C GLY A 62 -1.10 -16.24 -9.02
N LEU A 63 0.00 -16.93 -8.71
CA LEU A 63 0.63 -17.94 -9.57
C LEU A 63 0.82 -19.24 -8.78
N TRP A 64 0.47 -20.39 -9.39
CA TRP A 64 0.66 -21.69 -8.76
C TRP A 64 0.83 -22.81 -9.83
N GLY A 65 1.37 -23.95 -9.41
CA GLY A 65 1.69 -25.07 -10.30
C GLY A 65 3.18 -25.11 -10.65
N GLY A 66 3.52 -25.77 -11.74
CA GLY A 66 4.91 -25.88 -12.20
C GLY A 66 5.75 -26.83 -11.35
N THR A 67 5.27 -28.06 -11.16
CA THR A 67 6.08 -29.13 -10.55
C THR A 67 7.02 -29.78 -11.57
N LEU A 68 8.00 -30.57 -11.11
CA LEU A 68 8.91 -31.31 -11.99
C LEU A 68 8.19 -32.31 -12.94
N TYR A 69 6.92 -32.62 -12.66
CA TYR A 69 6.12 -33.59 -13.42
C TYR A 69 4.97 -32.94 -14.21
N ASP A 70 4.58 -31.70 -13.87
CA ASP A 70 3.52 -30.95 -14.56
C ASP A 70 4.01 -29.53 -14.83
N ASN A 71 4.21 -29.22 -16.12
CA ASN A 71 4.67 -27.91 -16.58
C ASN A 71 3.54 -26.87 -16.64
N SER A 72 2.31 -27.19 -16.21
CA SER A 72 1.21 -26.24 -16.24
C SER A 72 1.38 -25.20 -15.15
N VAL A 73 1.57 -23.93 -15.54
CA VAL A 73 1.53 -22.78 -14.65
C VAL A 73 0.14 -22.19 -14.72
N ASN A 74 -0.51 -22.12 -13.59
CA ASN A 74 -1.81 -21.47 -13.45
C ASN A 74 -1.63 -20.05 -12.92
N PHE A 75 -2.55 -19.17 -13.33
CA PHE A 75 -2.63 -17.82 -12.82
C PHE A 75 -4.07 -17.46 -12.43
N ALA A 76 -4.20 -16.53 -11.52
CA ALA A 76 -5.45 -15.83 -11.23
C ALA A 76 -5.19 -14.35 -11.07
N LEU A 77 -6.10 -13.52 -11.60
CA LEU A 77 -6.19 -12.09 -11.32
C LEU A 77 -7.45 -11.86 -10.50
N ILE A 78 -7.28 -11.27 -9.33
CA ILE A 78 -8.32 -11.08 -8.34
C ILE A 78 -8.52 -9.57 -8.14
N PRO A 79 -9.74 -9.05 -8.28
CA PRO A 79 -10.02 -7.64 -8.01
C PRO A 79 -9.68 -7.28 -6.57
N VAL A 80 -9.08 -6.11 -6.39
CA VAL A 80 -8.71 -5.59 -5.06
C VAL A 80 -8.99 -4.10 -4.96
N ILE A 81 -9.44 -3.66 -3.80
CA ILE A 81 -9.56 -2.26 -3.41
C ILE A 81 -8.74 -2.07 -2.15
N THR A 82 -7.84 -1.08 -2.17
CA THR A 82 -6.93 -0.83 -1.06
C THR A 82 -7.04 0.61 -0.57
N PHE A 83 -7.09 0.78 0.74
CA PHE A 83 -6.95 2.04 1.45
C PHE A 83 -5.71 1.98 2.32
N GLU A 84 -4.82 2.95 2.16
CA GLU A 84 -3.52 2.93 2.81
C GLU A 84 -3.13 4.33 3.29
N PRO A 85 -3.44 4.74 4.53
CA PRO A 85 -2.87 5.91 5.14
C PRO A 85 -1.34 5.75 5.25
N ARG A 86 -0.60 6.72 4.71
CA ARG A 86 0.86 6.73 4.62
C ARG A 86 1.46 7.91 5.37
N TRP A 87 2.41 7.67 6.22
CA TRP A 87 3.25 8.68 6.84
C TRP A 87 4.62 8.73 6.18
N TYR A 88 4.86 9.76 5.40
CA TYR A 88 6.14 10.04 4.73
C TYR A 88 7.14 10.71 5.68
N TYR A 89 7.59 9.99 6.70
CA TYR A 89 8.31 10.51 7.88
C TYR A 89 9.60 11.27 7.55
N ASN A 90 10.24 11.01 6.42
CA ASN A 90 11.51 11.63 6.06
C ASN A 90 11.44 12.61 4.89
N ILE A 91 10.24 12.97 4.39
CA ILE A 91 10.09 13.83 3.21
C ILE A 91 10.74 15.21 3.43
N LYS A 92 10.52 15.84 4.59
CA LYS A 92 11.12 17.13 4.97
C LYS A 92 12.64 17.04 5.04
N LYS A 93 13.18 15.98 5.68
CA LYS A 93 14.63 15.74 5.76
C LYS A 93 15.27 15.53 4.39
N ARG A 94 14.56 14.87 3.46
CA ARG A 94 15.02 14.67 2.08
C ARG A 94 15.07 15.97 1.31
N ALA A 95 14.03 16.80 1.40
CA ALA A 95 13.97 18.11 0.75
C ALA A 95 15.08 19.04 1.26
N ASN A 96 15.31 19.11 2.56
CA ASN A 96 16.41 19.89 3.16
C ASN A 96 17.80 19.45 2.65
N LYS A 97 17.94 18.18 2.28
CA LYS A 97 19.15 17.63 1.63
C LYS A 97 19.12 17.75 0.10
N LYS A 98 18.21 18.55 -0.48
CA LYS A 98 18.03 18.73 -1.94
C LYS A 98 17.82 17.42 -2.70
N ARG A 99 17.28 16.39 -2.04
CA ARG A 99 16.90 15.12 -2.68
C ARG A 99 15.51 15.23 -3.29
N ARG A 100 15.30 14.49 -4.35
CA ARG A 100 14.01 14.44 -5.06
C ARG A 100 12.88 13.98 -4.13
N THR A 101 11.81 14.79 -4.00
CA THR A 101 10.63 14.52 -3.16
C THR A 101 9.31 14.65 -3.91
N TRP A 102 9.34 15.14 -5.17
CA TRP A 102 8.12 15.18 -5.98
C TRP A 102 7.50 13.79 -6.13
N ASN A 103 6.23 13.74 -6.46
CA ASN A 103 5.44 12.52 -6.49
C ASN A 103 5.60 11.68 -5.20
N ASN A 104 5.74 12.36 -4.05
CA ASN A 104 5.90 11.75 -2.73
C ASN A 104 7.15 10.84 -2.60
N GLY A 105 8.25 11.20 -3.26
CA GLY A 105 9.50 10.41 -3.27
C GLY A 105 10.22 10.38 -1.93
N ALA A 106 9.75 9.57 -0.99
CA ALA A 106 10.29 9.45 0.37
C ALA A 106 10.13 8.03 0.91
N ASN A 107 10.56 7.79 2.15
CA ASN A 107 10.22 6.58 2.88
C ASN A 107 8.92 6.82 3.66
N PHE A 108 8.16 5.76 3.85
CA PHE A 108 6.88 5.84 4.54
C PHE A 108 6.68 4.66 5.51
N LEU A 109 5.81 4.90 6.47
CA LEU A 109 5.11 3.89 7.25
C LEU A 109 3.64 3.98 6.88
N SER A 110 2.97 2.85 6.83
CA SER A 110 1.55 2.79 6.47
C SER A 110 0.82 1.65 7.15
N LEU A 111 -0.50 1.73 7.10
CA LEU A 111 -1.39 0.62 7.38
C LEU A 111 -2.20 0.33 6.12
N GLU A 112 -1.82 -0.70 5.40
CA GLU A 112 -2.59 -1.15 4.25
C GLU A 112 -3.84 -1.89 4.72
N THR A 113 -4.98 -1.53 4.15
CA THR A 113 -6.26 -2.21 4.31
C THR A 113 -6.75 -2.60 2.93
N SER A 114 -6.64 -3.88 2.58
CA SER A 114 -7.01 -4.41 1.27
C SER A 114 -8.24 -5.29 1.37
N PHE A 115 -9.22 -5.00 0.53
CA PHE A 115 -10.47 -5.76 0.41
C PHE A 115 -10.51 -6.47 -0.94
N TYR A 116 -10.72 -7.78 -0.89
CA TYR A 116 -10.91 -8.66 -2.05
C TYR A 116 -12.38 -9.08 -2.11
N PRO A 117 -13.18 -8.48 -3.00
CA PRO A 117 -14.59 -8.83 -3.13
C PRO A 117 -14.75 -10.16 -3.88
N ASP A 118 -15.72 -10.96 -3.48
CA ASP A 118 -16.19 -12.13 -4.24
C ASP A 118 -17.03 -11.67 -5.45
N LEU A 119 -16.34 -11.17 -6.48
CA LEU A 119 -16.99 -10.70 -7.71
C LEU A 119 -16.73 -11.66 -8.87
N PHE A 120 -15.46 -11.75 -9.28
CA PHE A 120 -15.01 -12.62 -10.37
C PHE A 120 -13.51 -12.85 -10.23
N VAL A 121 -13.02 -13.91 -10.88
CA VAL A 121 -11.60 -14.21 -11.00
C VAL A 121 -11.30 -14.45 -12.48
N ILE A 122 -10.24 -13.84 -12.99
CA ILE A 122 -9.71 -14.12 -14.33
C ILE A 122 -8.60 -15.16 -14.15
N SER A 123 -8.82 -16.39 -14.62
CA SER A 123 -7.87 -17.48 -14.44
C SER A 123 -7.86 -18.41 -15.66
N ASN A 124 -6.72 -19.06 -15.89
CA ASN A 124 -6.61 -20.17 -16.85
C ASN A 124 -7.01 -21.53 -16.22
N ALA A 125 -7.10 -21.61 -14.91
CA ALA A 125 -7.58 -22.80 -14.20
C ALA A 125 -9.11 -22.77 -14.03
N LYS A 126 -9.72 -23.96 -14.03
CA LYS A 126 -11.17 -24.10 -13.81
C LYS A 126 -11.51 -24.06 -12.31
N ASN A 127 -12.71 -23.57 -11.98
CA ASN A 127 -13.25 -23.56 -10.61
C ASN A 127 -12.38 -22.79 -9.61
N VAL A 128 -11.74 -21.70 -10.04
CA VAL A 128 -11.07 -20.76 -9.15
C VAL A 128 -12.06 -19.71 -8.70
N GLY A 129 -12.25 -19.58 -7.41
CA GLY A 129 -13.06 -18.56 -6.76
C GLY A 129 -12.24 -17.79 -5.72
N VAL A 130 -12.75 -16.65 -5.33
CA VAL A 130 -12.25 -15.85 -4.21
C VAL A 130 -13.39 -15.66 -3.21
N ALA A 131 -13.12 -15.71 -1.93
CA ALA A 131 -14.08 -15.34 -0.89
C ALA A 131 -13.89 -13.89 -0.52
N ASN A 132 -14.96 -13.23 -0.03
CA ASN A 132 -14.83 -11.88 0.54
C ASN A 132 -13.85 -11.89 1.71
N GLN A 133 -12.75 -11.17 1.57
CA GLN A 133 -11.69 -11.14 2.58
C GLN A 133 -11.09 -9.74 2.72
N ILE A 134 -10.59 -9.45 3.90
CA ILE A 134 -9.96 -8.19 4.23
C ILE A 134 -8.62 -8.44 4.92
N TYR A 135 -7.62 -7.64 4.57
CA TYR A 135 -6.28 -7.69 5.14
C TYR A 135 -5.94 -6.37 5.81
N PHE A 136 -5.24 -6.44 6.94
CA PHE A 136 -4.66 -5.30 7.64
C PHE A 136 -3.15 -5.54 7.79
N ILE A 137 -2.36 -4.75 7.08
CA ILE A 137 -0.91 -4.96 6.97
C ILE A 137 -0.17 -3.66 7.30
N PRO A 138 0.36 -3.51 8.51
CA PRO A 138 1.39 -2.51 8.80
C PRO A 138 2.60 -2.71 7.88
N LYS A 139 3.06 -1.62 7.22
CA LYS A 139 4.13 -1.68 6.22
C LYS A 139 5.15 -0.57 6.43
N TRP A 140 6.37 -0.87 6.08
CA TRP A 140 7.41 0.11 5.82
C TRP A 140 7.79 0.06 4.34
N GLY A 141 7.94 1.23 3.72
CA GLY A 141 8.29 1.29 2.32
C GLY A 141 9.15 2.47 1.92
N ILE A 142 9.67 2.36 0.72
CA ILE A 142 10.42 3.41 0.04
C ILE A 142 9.77 3.70 -1.31
N LYS A 143 9.60 4.98 -1.63
CA LYS A 143 9.14 5.45 -2.94
C LYS A 143 10.21 6.35 -3.53
N ARG A 144 10.59 6.13 -4.79
CA ARG A 144 11.61 6.90 -5.50
C ARG A 144 11.16 7.22 -6.91
N ASN A 145 11.60 8.37 -7.41
CA ASN A 145 11.26 8.85 -8.74
C ASN A 145 12.39 8.60 -9.72
N ILE A 146 12.03 8.12 -10.90
CA ILE A 146 12.87 7.92 -12.08
C ILE A 146 12.39 8.92 -13.13
N GLY A 147 13.15 10.01 -13.32
CA GLY A 147 12.68 11.11 -14.18
C GLY A 147 11.51 11.86 -13.56
N LYS A 148 10.60 12.38 -14.38
CA LYS A 148 9.44 13.19 -13.95
C LYS A 148 8.21 12.35 -13.64
N HIS A 149 7.94 11.33 -14.41
CA HIS A 149 6.69 10.57 -14.38
C HIS A 149 6.85 9.15 -13.82
N PHE A 150 8.00 8.52 -14.00
CA PHE A 150 8.21 7.17 -13.52
C PHE A 150 8.65 7.15 -12.06
N GLY A 151 8.25 6.11 -11.37
CA GLY A 151 8.67 5.84 -10.01
C GLY A 151 8.71 4.36 -9.72
N PHE A 152 9.50 3.99 -8.72
CA PHE A 152 9.44 2.67 -8.15
C PHE A 152 9.13 2.75 -6.67
N GLU A 153 8.51 1.72 -6.17
CA GLU A 153 8.16 1.53 -4.78
C GLU A 153 8.57 0.13 -4.35
N ALA A 154 9.20 0.05 -3.20
CA ALA A 154 9.53 -1.21 -2.55
C ALA A 154 9.11 -1.14 -1.09
N GLY A 155 8.57 -2.21 -0.56
CA GLY A 155 8.13 -2.23 0.82
C GLY A 155 7.97 -3.65 1.34
N LEU A 156 7.91 -3.73 2.66
CA LEU A 156 7.65 -4.96 3.38
C LEU A 156 6.67 -4.68 4.52
N GLY A 157 5.85 -5.67 4.81
CA GLY A 157 4.88 -5.61 5.88
C GLY A 157 4.53 -7.00 6.38
N ALA A 158 3.86 -7.02 7.51
CA ALA A 158 3.30 -8.25 8.05
C ALA A 158 1.99 -7.90 8.77
N GLY A 159 1.00 -8.73 8.60
CA GLY A 159 -0.32 -8.43 9.11
C GLY A 159 -1.21 -9.66 9.19
N TYR A 160 -2.48 -9.40 9.15
CA TYR A 160 -3.51 -10.42 9.34
C TYR A 160 -4.63 -10.25 8.32
N GLY A 161 -5.06 -11.37 7.76
CA GLY A 161 -6.21 -11.45 6.87
C GLY A 161 -7.35 -12.23 7.52
N THR A 162 -8.58 -11.78 7.28
CA THR A 162 -9.79 -12.43 7.77
C THR A 162 -10.83 -12.55 6.67
N LEU A 163 -11.56 -13.66 6.69
CA LEU A 163 -12.70 -13.89 5.82
C LEU A 163 -13.93 -13.19 6.39
N LEU A 164 -14.67 -12.53 5.52
CA LEU A 164 -15.95 -11.88 5.90
C LEU A 164 -17.13 -12.84 5.90
N GLU A 165 -16.97 -14.00 5.28
CA GLU A 165 -18.01 -15.04 5.21
C GLU A 165 -17.51 -16.36 5.82
N ARG A 166 -18.22 -16.87 6.81
CA ARG A 166 -17.89 -18.12 7.54
C ARG A 166 -18.06 -19.42 6.73
N LYS A 167 -18.37 -19.37 5.45
CA LYS A 167 -18.63 -20.56 4.61
C LYS A 167 -17.39 -21.13 3.92
N SER A 168 -16.25 -20.49 4.06
CA SER A 168 -14.99 -20.95 3.42
C SER A 168 -14.20 -21.87 4.35
N THR A 169 -13.52 -22.85 3.77
CA THR A 169 -12.54 -23.71 4.43
C THR A 169 -11.18 -23.01 4.60
N LEU A 170 -11.07 -21.76 4.13
CA LEU A 170 -9.90 -20.94 4.33
C LEU A 170 -9.94 -20.33 5.72
N ASP A 171 -8.87 -20.44 6.46
CA ASP A 171 -8.73 -19.88 7.81
C ASP A 171 -8.23 -18.43 7.74
N ASP A 172 -8.62 -17.66 8.75
CA ASP A 172 -7.98 -16.39 9.06
C ASP A 172 -6.48 -16.62 9.32
N GLY A 173 -5.62 -15.71 8.87
CA GLY A 173 -4.22 -16.00 9.00
C GLY A 173 -3.27 -14.82 8.96
N PHE A 174 -2.08 -15.09 9.49
CA PHE A 174 -0.92 -14.20 9.38
C PHE A 174 -0.45 -14.16 7.92
N THR A 175 -0.14 -12.96 7.45
CA THR A 175 0.38 -12.73 6.10
C THR A 175 1.62 -11.84 6.12
N VAL A 176 2.51 -12.07 5.19
CA VAL A 176 3.67 -11.21 4.92
C VAL A 176 3.50 -10.62 3.55
N ASP A 177 3.67 -9.30 3.44
CA ASP A 177 3.68 -8.59 2.18
C ASP A 177 5.08 -8.11 1.85
N LEU A 178 5.51 -8.43 0.64
CA LEU A 178 6.72 -7.91 0.02
C LEU A 178 6.35 -7.39 -1.36
N HIS A 179 6.41 -6.07 -1.55
CA HIS A 179 6.06 -5.50 -2.83
C HIS A 179 7.22 -4.78 -3.50
N LEU A 180 7.29 -4.95 -4.80
CA LEU A 180 8.10 -4.18 -5.74
C LEU A 180 7.17 -3.70 -6.84
N LYS A 181 6.97 -2.39 -6.94
CA LYS A 181 6.06 -1.77 -7.90
C LYS A 181 6.83 -0.74 -8.73
N ILE A 182 6.53 -0.69 -10.03
CA ILE A 182 6.97 0.37 -10.95
C ILE A 182 5.71 1.05 -11.46
N GLY A 183 5.72 2.37 -11.55
CA GLY A 183 4.53 3.10 -11.93
C GLY A 183 4.82 4.35 -12.74
N TYR A 184 3.77 4.83 -13.38
CA TYR A 184 3.69 6.10 -14.07
C TYR A 184 2.76 7.04 -13.32
N ASN A 185 3.24 8.25 -13.03
CA ASN A 185 2.49 9.33 -12.38
C ASN A 185 2.06 10.35 -13.44
N PHE A 186 0.81 10.79 -13.36
CA PHE A 186 0.23 11.79 -14.27
C PHE A 186 0.47 13.21 -13.80
#